data_7f84ccb8f8679d14e520eb07e8995a96
#
_entry.id   7f84ccb8f8679d14e520eb07e8995a96
#
_cell.length_a   1.000
_cell.length_b   1.000
_cell.length_c   1.000
_cell.angle_alpha   90.00
_cell.angle_beta   90.00
_cell.angle_gamma   90.00
#
_symmetry.space_group_name_H-M   'P 1'
#
loop_
_entity.id
_entity.type
_entity.pdbx_description
1 polymer ?
#
loop_
_entity_poly.entity_id
_entity_poly.type
_entity_poly.pdbx_seq_one_letter_code
_entity_poly.pdbx_strand_id
1 'polypeptide(L)'
;DFGGGIGTHALANAMSSKVEHVFFVDINQTNRNFVEYRAKKLGVEKKLTFCKTIQDTQILKFDTIVCLDVLEHLADPASQIKNFRGIMDSNSIALFNWYFYKGDKNEYPFHIDDSQIVEKFFETLQSNFLEVFHPILITTRAYKKIR
;
A
#
# COMPACT_ATOMS: atom_id res chain seq x y z
N ASP A 1 -5.36 2.80 -0.03
CA ASP A 1 -5.05 1.36 -0.14
C ASP A 1 -4.47 1.10 -1.52
N PHE A 2 -3.16 0.83 -1.58
CA PHE A 2 -2.42 0.66 -2.82
C PHE A 2 -2.17 -0.83 -3.11
N GLY A 3 -2.63 -1.29 -4.27
CA GLY A 3 -2.62 -2.72 -4.64
C GLY A 3 -3.62 -3.53 -3.81
N GLY A 4 -4.74 -2.93 -3.43
CA GLY A 4 -5.66 -3.47 -2.42
C GLY A 4 -6.37 -4.78 -2.78
N GLY A 5 -6.14 -5.36 -3.97
CA GLY A 5 -6.65 -6.67 -4.40
C GLY A 5 -8.17 -6.79 -4.28
N ILE A 6 -8.65 -7.66 -3.40
CA ILE A 6 -10.09 -7.85 -3.15
C ILE A 6 -10.72 -6.82 -2.21
N GLY A 7 -9.94 -5.79 -1.77
CA GLY A 7 -10.42 -4.64 -1.02
C GLY A 7 -10.67 -4.88 0.47
N THR A 8 -10.03 -5.85 1.08
CA THR A 8 -10.26 -6.17 2.50
C THR A 8 -10.01 -4.97 3.40
N HIS A 9 -8.86 -4.31 3.26
CA HIS A 9 -8.50 -3.14 4.07
C HIS A 9 -9.29 -1.90 3.68
N ALA A 10 -9.47 -1.65 2.37
CA ALA A 10 -10.24 -0.51 1.89
C ALA A 10 -11.69 -0.53 2.40
N LEU A 11 -12.36 -1.67 2.31
CA LEU A 11 -13.74 -1.81 2.78
C LEU A 11 -13.85 -1.71 4.30
N ALA A 12 -12.95 -2.35 5.05
CA ALA A 12 -12.92 -2.26 6.50
C ALA A 12 -12.72 -0.79 6.97
N ASN A 13 -11.80 -0.07 6.32
CA ASN A 13 -11.58 1.35 6.60
C ASN A 13 -12.78 2.21 6.23
N ALA A 14 -13.42 1.98 5.07
CA ALA A 14 -14.62 2.70 4.68
C ALA A 14 -15.80 2.49 5.64
N MET A 15 -15.89 1.34 6.30
CA MET A 15 -16.91 1.07 7.34
C MET A 15 -16.62 1.80 8.65
N SER A 16 -15.40 2.24 8.89
CA SER A 16 -15.03 2.97 10.12
C SER A 16 -15.59 4.40 10.08
N SER A 17 -16.19 4.84 11.19
CA SER A 17 -16.62 6.24 11.38
C SER A 17 -15.43 7.21 11.51
N LYS A 18 -14.24 6.72 11.80
CA LYS A 18 -13.02 7.51 11.96
C LYS A 18 -12.31 7.80 10.63
N VAL A 19 -12.69 7.11 9.55
CA VAL A 19 -12.11 7.31 8.22
C VAL A 19 -13.12 8.09 7.38
N GLU A 20 -12.69 9.23 6.87
CA GLU A 20 -13.53 10.09 6.05
C GLU A 20 -13.67 9.53 4.64
N HIS A 21 -12.55 9.20 4.01
CA HIS A 21 -12.52 8.73 2.64
C HIS A 21 -11.37 7.74 2.39
N VAL A 22 -11.59 6.81 1.46
CA VAL A 22 -10.59 5.80 1.05
C VAL A 22 -10.38 5.86 -0.45
N PHE A 23 -9.15 6.04 -0.88
CA PHE A 23 -8.73 5.85 -2.26
C PHE A 23 -8.23 4.42 -2.43
N PHE A 24 -8.97 3.64 -3.20
CA PHE A 24 -8.58 2.29 -3.59
C PHE A 24 -7.84 2.33 -4.92
N VAL A 25 -6.55 2.04 -4.87
CA VAL A 25 -5.67 2.09 -6.05
C VAL A 25 -5.25 0.67 -6.41
N ASP A 26 -5.68 0.20 -7.57
CA ASP A 26 -5.31 -1.12 -8.08
C ASP A 26 -5.22 -1.08 -9.61
N ILE A 27 -4.16 -1.63 -10.18
CA ILE A 27 -3.96 -1.67 -11.63
C ILE A 27 -5.00 -2.56 -12.32
N ASN A 28 -5.51 -3.59 -11.62
CA ASN A 28 -6.44 -4.56 -12.17
C ASN A 28 -7.89 -4.03 -12.14
N GLN A 29 -8.47 -3.83 -13.33
CA GLN A 29 -9.85 -3.37 -13.46
C GLN A 29 -10.86 -4.33 -12.81
N THR A 30 -10.61 -5.64 -12.88
CA THR A 30 -11.50 -6.65 -12.28
C THR A 30 -11.54 -6.49 -10.76
N ASN A 31 -10.39 -6.25 -10.13
CA ASN A 31 -10.33 -5.96 -8.69
C ASN A 31 -11.13 -4.71 -8.35
N ARG A 32 -10.93 -3.61 -9.10
CA ARG A 32 -11.68 -2.37 -8.86
C ARG A 32 -13.20 -2.57 -8.97
N ASN A 33 -13.66 -3.25 -10.03
CA ASN A 33 -15.08 -3.54 -10.21
C ASN A 33 -15.64 -4.45 -9.09
N PHE A 34 -14.86 -5.43 -8.67
CA PHE A 34 -15.26 -6.33 -7.60
C PHE A 34 -15.40 -5.60 -6.26
N VAL A 35 -14.42 -4.76 -5.92
CA VAL A 35 -14.47 -3.98 -4.67
C VAL A 35 -15.58 -2.93 -4.72
N GLU A 36 -15.82 -2.29 -5.86
CA GLU A 36 -16.96 -1.39 -6.04
C GLU A 36 -18.30 -2.10 -5.81
N TYR A 37 -18.47 -3.30 -6.36
CA TYR A 37 -19.66 -4.12 -6.10
C TYR A 37 -19.83 -4.43 -4.61
N ARG A 38 -18.74 -4.83 -3.93
CA ARG A 38 -18.75 -5.09 -2.48
C ARG A 38 -19.10 -3.83 -1.68
N ALA A 39 -18.51 -2.70 -2.04
CA ALA A 39 -18.78 -1.42 -1.39
C ALA A 39 -20.27 -1.03 -1.46
N LYS A 40 -20.90 -1.20 -2.62
CA LYS A 40 -22.35 -1.00 -2.80
C LYS A 40 -23.17 -1.93 -1.91
N LYS A 41 -22.79 -3.20 -1.82
CA LYS A 41 -23.45 -4.18 -0.93
C LYS A 41 -23.35 -3.83 0.55
N LEU A 42 -22.25 -3.20 0.94
CA LEU A 42 -21.99 -2.76 2.32
C LEU A 42 -22.53 -1.34 2.60
N GLY A 43 -23.01 -0.63 1.60
CA GLY A 43 -23.51 0.75 1.74
C GLY A 43 -22.41 1.79 2.02
N VAL A 44 -21.17 1.49 1.61
CA VAL A 44 -20.00 2.36 1.87
C VAL A 44 -19.39 2.96 0.59
N GLU A 45 -20.04 2.76 -0.55
CA GLU A 45 -19.50 3.18 -1.86
C GLU A 45 -19.19 4.69 -1.94
N LYS A 46 -19.95 5.53 -1.22
CA LYS A 46 -19.74 6.98 -1.19
C LYS A 46 -18.44 7.39 -0.49
N LYS A 47 -17.84 6.49 0.28
CA LYS A 47 -16.58 6.71 0.98
C LYS A 47 -15.37 6.18 0.21
N LEU A 48 -15.55 5.65 -1.01
CA LEU A 48 -14.46 5.12 -1.81
C LEU A 48 -14.36 5.81 -3.15
N THR A 49 -13.12 6.06 -3.56
CA THR A 49 -12.76 6.42 -4.94
C THR A 49 -11.84 5.33 -5.49
N PHE A 50 -12.16 4.85 -6.69
CA PHE A 50 -11.44 3.77 -7.36
C PHE A 50 -10.52 4.35 -8.42
N CYS A 51 -9.21 4.11 -8.29
CA CYS A 51 -8.17 4.64 -9.15
C CYS A 51 -7.34 3.50 -9.75
N LYS A 52 -6.83 3.70 -10.96
CA LYS A 52 -5.86 2.80 -11.58
C LYS A 52 -4.45 3.05 -11.03
N THR A 53 -4.10 4.32 -10.87
CA THR A 53 -2.80 4.79 -10.39
C THR A 53 -2.97 5.79 -9.25
N ILE A 54 -1.89 6.05 -8.54
CA ILE A 54 -1.89 7.05 -7.46
C ILE A 54 -2.12 8.47 -8.00
N GLN A 55 -1.65 8.75 -9.21
CA GLN A 55 -1.83 10.04 -9.87
C GLN A 55 -3.31 10.34 -10.16
N ASP A 56 -4.11 9.31 -10.41
CA ASP A 56 -5.54 9.47 -10.67
C ASP A 56 -6.32 9.98 -9.44
N THR A 57 -5.74 9.87 -8.24
CA THR A 57 -6.38 10.35 -7.01
C THR A 57 -6.48 11.87 -6.95
N GLN A 58 -5.60 12.60 -7.63
CA GLN A 58 -5.45 14.06 -7.58
C GLN A 58 -5.26 14.63 -6.15
N ILE A 59 -4.95 13.77 -5.19
CA ILE A 59 -4.70 14.15 -3.80
C ILE A 59 -3.22 14.41 -3.60
N LEU A 60 -2.89 15.51 -2.92
CA LEU A 60 -1.51 15.91 -2.65
C LEU A 60 -0.94 15.22 -1.41
N LYS A 61 -1.78 14.90 -0.43
CA LYS A 61 -1.36 14.29 0.84
C LYS A 61 -2.39 13.31 1.36
N PHE A 62 -1.90 12.22 1.96
CA PHE A 62 -2.71 11.21 2.62
C PHE A 62 -2.29 11.09 4.09
N ASP A 63 -3.25 10.93 4.98
CA ASP A 63 -3.00 10.65 6.40
C ASP A 63 -2.43 9.25 6.62
N THR A 64 -2.93 8.29 5.84
CA THR A 64 -2.50 6.90 5.92
C THR A 64 -2.33 6.30 4.53
N ILE A 65 -1.25 5.56 4.35
CA ILE A 65 -1.00 4.72 3.17
C ILE A 65 -0.93 3.27 3.63
N VAL A 66 -1.67 2.40 2.95
CA VAL A 66 -1.61 0.94 3.13
C VAL A 66 -1.12 0.32 1.84
N CYS A 67 -0.04 -0.46 1.90
CA CYS A 67 0.53 -1.19 0.77
C CYS A 67 1.06 -2.53 1.27
N LEU A 68 0.25 -3.57 1.11
CA LEU A 68 0.51 -4.90 1.66
C LEU A 68 0.53 -5.94 0.54
N ASP A 69 1.57 -6.79 0.54
CA ASP A 69 1.80 -7.85 -0.44
C ASP A 69 1.82 -7.32 -1.90
N VAL A 70 2.54 -6.19 -2.11
CA VAL A 70 2.61 -5.50 -3.40
C VAL A 70 4.05 -5.15 -3.78
N LEU A 71 4.85 -4.67 -2.82
CA LEU A 71 6.18 -4.12 -3.08
C LEU A 71 7.12 -5.14 -3.74
N GLU A 72 7.00 -6.41 -3.38
CA GLU A 72 7.74 -7.54 -3.93
C GLU A 72 7.39 -7.88 -5.38
N HIS A 73 6.29 -7.31 -5.91
CA HIS A 73 5.87 -7.51 -7.30
C HIS A 73 6.20 -6.32 -8.21
N LEU A 74 6.73 -5.23 -7.67
CA LEU A 74 7.02 -4.02 -8.42
C LEU A 74 8.43 -4.04 -9.00
N ALA A 75 8.58 -3.74 -10.29
CA ALA A 75 9.89 -3.67 -10.94
C ALA A 75 10.86 -2.67 -10.28
N ASP A 76 10.36 -1.59 -9.68
CA ASP A 76 11.15 -0.63 -8.89
C ASP A 76 10.42 -0.25 -7.59
N PRO A 77 10.47 -1.10 -6.56
CA PRO A 77 9.83 -0.83 -5.27
C PRO A 77 10.46 0.36 -4.54
N ALA A 78 11.74 0.64 -4.78
CA ALA A 78 12.42 1.81 -4.22
C ALA A 78 11.81 3.13 -4.71
N SER A 79 11.54 3.25 -6.00
CA SER A 79 10.85 4.42 -6.55
C SER A 79 9.43 4.54 -6.01
N GLN A 80 8.73 3.42 -5.80
CA GLN A 80 7.37 3.45 -5.27
C GLN A 80 7.33 3.99 -3.84
N ILE A 81 8.23 3.58 -2.95
CA ILE A 81 8.25 4.13 -1.58
C ILE A 81 8.68 5.60 -1.56
N LYS A 82 9.50 6.07 -2.49
CA LYS A 82 9.78 7.51 -2.66
C LYS A 82 8.51 8.27 -3.07
N ASN A 83 7.71 7.71 -3.98
CA ASN A 83 6.42 8.28 -4.35
C ASN A 83 5.49 8.39 -3.13
N PHE A 84 5.41 7.34 -2.31
CA PHE A 84 4.64 7.39 -1.06
C PHE A 84 5.12 8.49 -0.12
N ARG A 85 6.45 8.62 0.08
CA ARG A 85 7.00 9.71 0.88
C ARG A 85 6.56 11.09 0.36
N GLY A 86 6.49 11.26 -0.96
CA GLY A 86 6.08 12.50 -1.61
C GLY A 86 4.64 12.93 -1.28
N ILE A 87 3.74 11.95 -1.06
CA ILE A 87 2.32 12.17 -0.75
C ILE A 87 1.98 11.99 0.74
N MET A 88 2.98 11.98 1.62
CA MET A 88 2.84 11.98 3.07
C MET A 88 3.22 13.33 3.66
N ASP A 89 2.57 13.72 4.74
CA ASP A 89 3.04 14.82 5.59
C ASP A 89 3.78 14.30 6.84
N SER A 90 4.06 15.17 7.80
CA SER A 90 4.80 14.80 9.01
C SER A 90 4.05 13.89 9.97
N ASN A 91 2.73 13.86 9.89
CA ASN A 91 1.85 13.07 10.75
C ASN A 91 1.36 11.78 10.09
N SER A 92 1.55 11.66 8.78
CA SER A 92 1.12 10.48 8.03
C SER A 92 1.79 9.20 8.51
N ILE A 93 1.06 8.11 8.42
CA ILE A 93 1.54 6.75 8.69
C ILE A 93 1.45 5.93 7.41
N ALA A 94 2.51 5.22 7.09
CA ALA A 94 2.50 4.20 6.05
C ALA A 94 2.57 2.80 6.68
N LEU A 95 1.73 1.90 6.22
CA LEU A 95 1.72 0.49 6.61
C LEU A 95 2.21 -0.32 5.43
N PHE A 96 3.37 -0.96 5.57
CA PHE A 96 4.02 -1.74 4.54
C PHE A 96 4.32 -3.16 5.03
N ASN A 97 4.29 -4.09 4.10
CA ASN A 97 5.00 -5.36 4.20
C ASN A 97 5.62 -5.69 2.83
N TRP A 98 6.44 -6.69 2.79
CA TRP A 98 7.10 -7.23 1.60
C TRP A 98 7.60 -8.64 1.84
N TYR A 99 7.76 -9.41 0.78
CA TYR A 99 8.34 -10.73 0.82
C TYR A 99 9.22 -10.97 -0.42
N PHE A 100 10.43 -10.37 -0.41
CA PHE A 100 11.41 -10.48 -1.50
C PHE A 100 12.10 -11.84 -1.50
N TYR A 101 11.33 -12.86 -1.79
CA TYR A 101 11.82 -14.23 -1.85
C TYR A 101 10.91 -15.08 -2.73
N LYS A 102 11.47 -15.83 -3.66
CA LYS A 102 10.70 -16.69 -4.57
C LYS A 102 10.36 -18.05 -4.00
N GLY A 103 10.91 -18.41 -2.85
CA GLY A 103 10.83 -19.75 -2.30
C GLY A 103 11.93 -20.68 -2.82
N ASP A 104 12.28 -21.70 -2.05
CA ASP A 104 13.34 -22.66 -2.41
C ASP A 104 13.01 -23.45 -3.68
N LYS A 105 11.73 -23.63 -3.97
CA LYS A 105 11.21 -24.33 -5.16
C LYS A 105 10.45 -23.38 -6.11
N ASN A 106 10.72 -22.07 -6.01
CA ASN A 106 10.04 -21.05 -6.81
C ASN A 106 8.51 -21.02 -6.59
N GLU A 107 8.08 -21.19 -5.34
CA GLU A 107 6.66 -21.16 -4.95
C GLU A 107 6.02 -19.80 -5.21
N TYR A 108 6.82 -18.73 -5.21
CA TYR A 108 6.40 -17.36 -5.46
C TYR A 108 7.11 -16.77 -6.69
N PRO A 109 6.84 -17.28 -7.91
CA PRO A 109 7.62 -16.97 -9.11
C PRO A 109 7.57 -15.49 -9.52
N PHE A 110 6.57 -14.76 -9.06
CA PHE A 110 6.36 -13.33 -9.38
C PHE A 110 6.98 -12.39 -8.34
N HIS A 111 7.57 -12.92 -7.24
CA HIS A 111 8.29 -12.09 -6.30
C HIS A 111 9.66 -11.71 -6.86
N ILE A 112 10.08 -10.49 -6.58
CA ILE A 112 11.45 -10.04 -6.87
C ILE A 112 12.37 -10.60 -5.78
N ASP A 113 13.49 -11.18 -6.19
CA ASP A 113 14.59 -11.64 -5.32
C ASP A 113 15.96 -11.20 -5.85
N ASP A 114 15.97 -10.27 -6.80
CA ASP A 114 17.21 -9.64 -7.28
C ASP A 114 17.84 -8.81 -6.16
N SER A 115 19.07 -9.20 -5.78
CA SER A 115 19.76 -8.60 -4.62
C SER A 115 19.98 -7.10 -4.78
N GLN A 116 20.24 -6.60 -5.99
CA GLN A 116 20.47 -5.17 -6.23
C GLN A 116 19.19 -4.35 -6.06
N ILE A 117 18.08 -4.89 -6.54
CA ILE A 117 16.75 -4.26 -6.38
C ILE A 117 16.36 -4.23 -4.90
N VAL A 118 16.56 -5.35 -4.20
CA VAL A 118 16.22 -5.49 -2.78
C VAL A 118 17.11 -4.59 -1.91
N GLU A 119 18.41 -4.54 -2.16
CA GLU A 119 19.34 -3.65 -1.46
C GLU A 119 18.95 -2.18 -1.65
N LYS A 120 18.73 -1.74 -2.90
CA LYS A 120 18.27 -0.40 -3.23
C LYS A 120 16.94 -0.06 -2.53
N PHE A 121 16.03 -1.02 -2.42
CA PHE A 121 14.78 -0.84 -1.69
C PHE A 121 15.05 -0.55 -0.21
N PHE A 122 15.86 -1.38 0.47
CA PHE A 122 16.15 -1.20 1.90
C PHE A 122 16.94 0.08 2.18
N GLU A 123 17.93 0.43 1.36
CA GLU A 123 18.63 1.72 1.46
C GLU A 123 17.67 2.89 1.35
N THR A 124 16.74 2.82 0.39
CA THR A 124 15.73 3.85 0.17
C THR A 124 14.76 3.92 1.35
N LEU A 125 14.31 2.80 1.88
CA LEU A 125 13.41 2.72 3.02
C LEU A 125 14.07 3.36 4.25
N GLN A 126 15.28 2.94 4.60
CA GLN A 126 16.03 3.42 5.75
C GLN A 126 16.37 4.91 5.66
N SER A 127 16.65 5.41 4.45
CA SER A 127 16.99 6.82 4.23
C SER A 127 15.78 7.75 4.25
N ASN A 128 14.57 7.24 4.10
CA ASN A 128 13.38 8.07 3.92
C ASN A 128 12.31 7.89 5.01
N PHE A 129 12.38 6.79 5.76
CA PHE A 129 11.35 6.41 6.71
C PHE A 129 11.93 5.99 8.06
N LEU A 130 11.21 6.33 9.12
CA LEU A 130 11.43 5.83 10.47
C LEU A 130 10.39 4.78 10.77
N GLU A 131 10.81 3.57 11.10
CA GLU A 131 9.89 2.53 11.58
C GLU A 131 9.34 2.91 12.95
N VAL A 132 8.02 2.83 13.08
CA VAL A 132 7.31 3.10 14.33
C VAL A 132 6.87 1.77 14.92
N PHE A 133 7.37 1.46 16.12
CA PHE A 133 6.96 0.23 16.81
C PHE A 133 5.46 0.23 17.09
N HIS A 134 4.82 -0.89 16.73
CA HIS A 134 3.42 -1.15 17.05
C HIS A 134 3.26 -2.57 17.58
N PRO A 135 2.79 -2.76 18.83
CA PRO A 135 2.84 -4.05 19.52
C PRO A 135 1.96 -5.13 18.89
N ILE A 136 0.98 -4.77 18.08
CA ILE A 136 0.06 -5.71 17.43
C ILE A 136 0.53 -6.13 16.04
N LEU A 137 1.38 -5.31 15.37
CA LEU A 137 1.88 -5.62 14.03
C LEU A 137 3.03 -6.63 14.11
N ILE A 138 2.91 -7.74 13.39
CA ILE A 138 3.94 -8.81 13.36
C ILE A 138 4.69 -8.78 12.02
N THR A 139 4.00 -8.94 10.90
CA THR A 139 4.58 -8.97 9.55
C THR A 139 4.46 -7.62 8.83
N THR A 140 3.41 -6.88 9.13
CA THR A 140 3.19 -5.51 8.64
C THR A 140 3.90 -4.52 9.55
N ARG A 141 4.54 -3.51 8.99
CA ARG A 141 5.30 -2.51 9.73
C ARG A 141 4.73 -1.12 9.48
N ALA A 142 4.75 -0.29 10.52
CA ALA A 142 4.30 1.11 10.44
C ALA A 142 5.51 2.04 10.29
N TYR A 143 5.39 3.02 9.40
CA TYR A 143 6.45 3.96 9.07
C TYR A 143 5.96 5.40 9.10
N LYS A 144 6.83 6.28 9.59
CA LYS A 144 6.73 7.74 9.39
C LYS A 144 7.86 8.19 8.47
N LYS A 145 7.62 9.20 7.64
CA LYS A 145 8.71 9.77 6.85
C LYS A 145 9.69 10.50 7.75
N ILE A 146 10.97 10.42 7.43
CA ILE A 146 12.02 11.26 8.03
C ILE A 146 11.82 12.71 7.52
N ARG A 147 12.00 13.67 8.41
CA ARG A 147 11.88 15.10 8.13
C ARG A 147 12.95 15.59 7.16
#